data_3d3488858a36de5f29fa0f66f9a457bc
#
_entry.id   3d3488858a36de5f29fa0f66f9a457bc
#
_cell.length_a   1.000
_cell.length_b   1.000
_cell.length_c   1.000
_cell.angle_alpha   90.00
_cell.angle_beta   90.00
_cell.angle_gamma   90.00
#
_symmetry.space_group_name_H-M   'P 1'
#
loop_
_entity.id
_entity.type
_entity.pdbx_description
1 polymer ?
#
loop_
_entity_poly.entity_id
_entity_poly.type
_entity_poly.pdbx_seq_one_letter_code
_entity_poly.pdbx_strand_id
1 'polypeptide(L)'
;MYGIARKKWLGEFLSLPNGIPSHDTFARVFSQINPEEFNRCFLNWVKGIRQITAGEIIAFDGKQSRNSGDEKNGQGVINTVSAWATSNRLVLGQKKVEGKSNEITALPELIKVLDLAGCIVTIDPMGCQREIVKKIIEKDADYVIAVKNNQPTLYEQVEQVFKQAIRNHGEGLKMSSFNSKELNRGREEIRNYLMISDVSVQIDPLKKWQNLTSIGMVESVRILAGKTSVEIRYFISSLENDAQKLAEAIRGHWSIENSLHWVLDVALKEDNSRIRKDRAPANFAVLRHIAINIISQNKSRKLSVRSKRFLATLDEEYSTELLEAIL
;
A
#
# COMPACT_ATOMS: atom_id res chain seq x y z
N MET A 1 -10.72 -1.82 31.27
CA MET A 1 -12.06 -1.22 31.47
C MET A 1 -13.06 -1.61 30.38
N TYR A 2 -12.74 -1.45 29.08
CA TYR A 2 -13.67 -1.78 27.97
C TYR A 2 -14.27 -3.21 28.07
N GLY A 3 -13.43 -4.26 28.16
CA GLY A 3 -13.91 -5.63 28.24
C GLY A 3 -14.79 -5.93 29.47
N ILE A 4 -14.51 -5.27 30.60
CA ILE A 4 -15.34 -5.42 31.81
C ILE A 4 -16.73 -4.82 31.56
N ALA A 5 -16.80 -3.62 30.96
CA ALA A 5 -18.06 -2.95 30.65
C ALA A 5 -18.88 -3.72 29.59
N ARG A 6 -18.22 -4.47 28.71
CA ARG A 6 -18.84 -5.26 27.63
C ARG A 6 -18.88 -6.77 27.91
N LYS A 7 -18.68 -7.19 29.17
CA LYS A 7 -18.58 -8.62 29.53
C LYS A 7 -19.79 -9.43 29.10
N LYS A 8 -21.01 -8.89 29.23
CA LYS A 8 -22.24 -9.56 28.84
C LYS A 8 -22.29 -9.80 27.34
N TRP A 9 -22.08 -8.76 26.54
CA TRP A 9 -22.04 -8.81 25.10
C TRP A 9 -20.92 -9.74 24.58
N LEU A 10 -19.70 -9.64 25.13
CA LEU A 10 -18.60 -10.54 24.77
C LEU A 10 -18.90 -12.00 25.08
N GLY A 11 -19.70 -12.27 26.12
CA GLY A 11 -20.15 -13.61 26.51
C GLY A 11 -21.10 -14.27 25.51
N GLU A 12 -21.70 -13.52 24.59
CA GLU A 12 -22.51 -14.03 23.48
C GLU A 12 -21.66 -14.74 22.41
N PHE A 13 -20.40 -14.33 22.25
CA PHE A 13 -19.46 -14.85 21.24
C PHE A 13 -18.36 -15.70 21.82
N LEU A 14 -17.96 -15.45 23.08
CA LEU A 14 -16.78 -16.03 23.71
C LEU A 14 -17.14 -16.80 24.97
N SER A 15 -16.56 -17.98 25.12
CA SER A 15 -16.53 -18.64 26.43
C SER A 15 -15.54 -17.92 27.35
N LEU A 16 -16.05 -17.34 28.44
CA LEU A 16 -15.27 -16.55 29.38
C LEU A 16 -15.26 -17.17 30.80
N PRO A 17 -14.81 -18.43 30.97
CA PRO A 17 -14.91 -19.14 32.25
C PRO A 17 -14.12 -18.45 33.38
N ASN A 18 -13.02 -17.78 33.04
CA ASN A 18 -12.16 -17.03 33.96
C ASN A 18 -12.37 -15.51 33.87
N GLY A 19 -13.46 -15.06 33.21
CA GLY A 19 -13.75 -13.64 32.99
C GLY A 19 -12.89 -12.99 31.90
N ILE A 20 -12.83 -11.65 31.92
CA ILE A 20 -12.09 -10.88 30.93
C ILE A 20 -10.59 -10.95 31.23
N PRO A 21 -9.73 -11.34 30.25
CA PRO A 21 -8.28 -11.36 30.45
C PRO A 21 -7.73 -9.97 30.77
N SER A 22 -6.67 -9.94 31.60
CA SER A 22 -5.94 -8.70 31.90
C SER A 22 -5.15 -8.20 30.68
N HIS A 23 -4.77 -6.92 30.71
CA HIS A 23 -3.87 -6.38 29.67
C HIS A 23 -2.51 -7.12 29.60
N ASP A 24 -2.00 -7.61 30.72
CA ASP A 24 -0.77 -8.41 30.78
C ASP A 24 -0.96 -9.77 30.12
N THR A 25 -2.15 -10.37 30.25
CA THR A 25 -2.49 -11.62 29.56
C THR A 25 -2.49 -11.42 28.06
N PHE A 26 -3.11 -10.35 27.56
CA PHE A 26 -3.06 -10.00 26.14
C PHE A 26 -1.61 -9.76 25.68
N ALA A 27 -0.84 -8.96 26.41
CA ALA A 27 0.57 -8.70 26.07
C ALA A 27 1.39 -9.99 26.00
N ARG A 28 1.21 -10.90 26.95
CA ARG A 28 1.88 -12.21 26.99
C ARG A 28 1.48 -13.09 25.80
N VAL A 29 0.20 -13.21 25.50
CA VAL A 29 -0.29 -14.02 24.38
C VAL A 29 0.29 -13.49 23.06
N PHE A 30 0.13 -12.18 22.78
CA PHE A 30 0.64 -11.59 21.54
C PHE A 30 2.17 -11.61 21.44
N SER A 31 2.91 -11.69 22.54
CA SER A 31 4.36 -11.86 22.50
C SER A 31 4.79 -13.29 22.14
N GLN A 32 3.91 -14.28 22.30
CA GLN A 32 4.21 -15.71 22.07
C GLN A 32 3.70 -16.22 20.72
N ILE A 33 2.66 -15.61 20.13
CA ILE A 33 2.15 -16.00 18.81
C ILE A 33 3.28 -15.95 17.79
N ASN A 34 3.40 -16.99 16.95
CA ASN A 34 4.30 -16.96 15.81
C ASN A 34 3.79 -15.96 14.76
N PRO A 35 4.54 -14.88 14.43
CA PRO A 35 4.08 -13.84 13.52
C PRO A 35 3.87 -14.33 12.08
N GLU A 36 4.64 -15.33 11.64
CA GLU A 36 4.51 -15.88 10.30
C GLU A 36 3.21 -16.66 10.16
N GLU A 37 2.91 -17.51 11.16
CA GLU A 37 1.65 -18.25 11.20
C GLU A 37 0.44 -17.33 11.31
N PHE A 38 0.54 -16.29 12.14
CA PHE A 38 -0.54 -15.30 12.29
C PHE A 38 -0.75 -14.52 10.98
N ASN A 39 0.34 -14.12 10.33
CA ASN A 39 0.27 -13.48 9.01
C ASN A 39 -0.30 -14.42 7.93
N ARG A 40 0.02 -15.72 7.99
CA ARG A 40 -0.56 -16.73 7.10
C ARG A 40 -2.07 -16.88 7.29
N CYS A 41 -2.54 -16.87 8.54
CA CYS A 41 -3.98 -16.85 8.84
C CYS A 41 -4.64 -15.58 8.28
N PHE A 42 -4.00 -14.41 8.44
CA PHE A 42 -4.47 -13.17 7.86
C PHE A 42 -4.58 -13.24 6.33
N LEU A 43 -3.54 -13.72 5.64
CA LEU A 43 -3.56 -13.87 4.18
C LEU A 43 -4.68 -14.82 3.71
N ASN A 44 -4.90 -15.94 4.41
CA ASN A 44 -5.95 -16.88 4.07
C ASN A 44 -7.35 -16.27 4.28
N TRP A 45 -7.55 -15.53 5.35
CA TRP A 45 -8.79 -14.80 5.60
C TRP A 45 -9.05 -13.75 4.51
N VAL A 46 -8.05 -12.93 4.16
CA VAL A 46 -8.18 -11.93 3.09
C VAL A 46 -8.55 -12.57 1.76
N LYS A 47 -7.99 -13.76 1.44
CA LYS A 47 -8.38 -14.49 0.22
C LYS A 47 -9.87 -14.82 0.17
N GLY A 48 -10.49 -15.05 1.30
CA GLY A 48 -11.93 -15.33 1.40
C GLY A 48 -12.83 -14.11 1.19
N ILE A 49 -12.38 -12.93 1.59
CA ILE A 49 -13.19 -11.71 1.58
C ILE A 49 -12.92 -10.77 0.40
N ARG A 50 -11.80 -10.96 -0.31
CA ARG A 50 -11.39 -10.08 -1.41
C ARG A 50 -12.28 -10.27 -2.65
N GLN A 51 -12.56 -9.18 -3.32
CA GLN A 51 -13.20 -9.12 -4.64
C GLN A 51 -12.29 -8.30 -5.56
N ILE A 52 -11.20 -8.92 -6.04
CA ILE A 52 -10.28 -8.26 -6.97
C ILE A 52 -10.88 -8.33 -8.36
N THR A 53 -10.98 -7.17 -9.02
CA THR A 53 -11.41 -7.04 -10.42
C THR A 53 -10.21 -6.78 -11.32
N ALA A 54 -10.31 -7.17 -12.59
CA ALA A 54 -9.26 -6.86 -13.57
C ALA A 54 -9.03 -5.34 -13.65
N GLY A 55 -7.75 -4.93 -13.67
CA GLY A 55 -7.33 -3.54 -13.63
C GLY A 55 -7.28 -2.92 -12.22
N GLU A 56 -7.57 -3.68 -11.16
CA GLU A 56 -7.39 -3.20 -9.78
C GLU A 56 -5.94 -2.77 -9.54
N ILE A 57 -5.78 -1.58 -8.97
CA ILE A 57 -4.44 -1.06 -8.63
C ILE A 57 -4.06 -1.57 -7.25
N ILE A 58 -2.94 -2.29 -7.18
CA ILE A 58 -2.36 -2.78 -5.93
C ILE A 58 -1.10 -1.99 -5.64
N ALA A 59 -1.18 -1.10 -4.65
CA ALA A 59 -0.06 -0.31 -4.22
C ALA A 59 0.77 -1.08 -3.17
N PHE A 60 2.09 -1.15 -3.39
CA PHE A 60 3.04 -1.67 -2.41
C PHE A 60 3.85 -0.52 -1.85
N ASP A 61 3.93 -0.44 -0.54
CA ASP A 61 4.71 0.58 0.14
C ASP A 61 5.15 0.12 1.52
N GLY A 62 6.28 0.66 1.98
CA GLY A 62 6.86 0.38 3.27
C GLY A 62 6.42 1.36 4.34
N LYS A 63 6.21 0.86 5.57
CA LYS A 63 5.93 1.69 6.73
C LYS A 63 6.77 1.28 7.92
N GLN A 64 7.37 2.27 8.57
CA GLN A 64 8.05 2.10 9.83
C GLN A 64 7.11 2.40 11.01
N SER A 65 6.97 1.45 11.94
CA SER A 65 6.26 1.65 13.21
C SER A 65 7.22 2.26 14.25
N ARG A 66 7.30 3.59 14.32
CA ARG A 66 8.38 4.37 14.95
C ARG A 66 8.71 3.99 16.40
N ASN A 67 7.71 3.70 17.22
CA ASN A 67 7.90 3.40 18.65
C ASN A 67 7.92 1.90 18.98
N SER A 68 7.99 1.03 17.98
CA SER A 68 8.00 -0.43 18.14
C SER A 68 9.36 -1.00 18.59
N GLY A 69 10.44 -0.22 18.46
CA GLY A 69 11.79 -0.64 18.85
C GLY A 69 12.06 -0.50 20.34
N ASP A 70 13.04 -1.26 20.81
CA ASP A 70 13.59 -1.21 22.16
C ASP A 70 15.12 -1.26 22.09
N GLU A 71 15.74 -0.10 21.99
CA GLU A 71 17.20 0.03 21.88
C GLU A 71 17.93 -0.58 23.09
N LYS A 72 17.32 -0.54 24.29
CA LYS A 72 17.91 -1.10 25.50
C LYS A 72 18.07 -2.63 25.42
N ASN A 73 17.17 -3.27 24.69
CA ASN A 73 17.18 -4.73 24.47
C ASN A 73 17.69 -5.10 23.06
N GLY A 74 18.29 -4.14 22.32
CA GLY A 74 18.81 -4.37 20.97
C GLY A 74 17.75 -4.63 19.90
N GLN A 75 16.49 -4.31 20.17
CA GLN A 75 15.39 -4.52 19.25
C GLN A 75 15.17 -3.27 18.41
N GLY A 76 15.44 -3.35 17.10
CA GLY A 76 15.16 -2.30 16.15
C GLY A 76 13.65 -2.07 15.94
N VAL A 77 13.31 -0.93 15.35
CA VAL A 77 11.93 -0.62 14.94
C VAL A 77 11.45 -1.58 13.85
N ILE A 78 10.16 -1.87 13.85
CA ILE A 78 9.56 -2.73 12.82
C ILE A 78 9.28 -1.91 11.57
N ASN A 79 9.82 -2.40 10.45
CA ASN A 79 9.46 -1.98 9.12
C ASN A 79 8.59 -3.05 8.47
N THR A 80 7.52 -2.67 7.82
CA THR A 80 6.57 -3.57 7.19
C THR A 80 6.24 -3.08 5.78
N VAL A 81 6.36 -3.94 4.79
CA VAL A 81 5.82 -3.69 3.45
C VAL A 81 4.40 -4.21 3.40
N SER A 82 3.48 -3.40 2.89
CA SER A 82 2.06 -3.73 2.74
C SER A 82 1.63 -3.68 1.29
N ALA A 83 0.66 -4.53 0.91
CA ALA A 83 -0.03 -4.51 -0.36
C ALA A 83 -1.47 -4.02 -0.14
N TRP A 84 -1.83 -2.93 -0.81
CA TRP A 84 -3.09 -2.23 -0.67
C TRP A 84 -3.90 -2.23 -1.97
N ALA A 85 -5.07 -2.86 -1.96
CA ALA A 85 -6.05 -2.78 -3.04
C ALA A 85 -6.80 -1.47 -2.95
N THR A 86 -6.57 -0.59 -3.93
CA THR A 86 -6.95 0.83 -3.83
C THR A 86 -8.45 1.06 -3.93
N SER A 87 -9.13 0.39 -4.85
CA SER A 87 -10.58 0.53 -5.07
C SER A 87 -11.36 -0.16 -3.96
N ASN A 88 -10.92 -1.34 -3.56
CA ASN A 88 -11.56 -2.12 -2.49
C ASN A 88 -11.22 -1.62 -1.09
N ARG A 89 -10.18 -0.78 -0.92
CA ARG A 89 -9.67 -0.32 0.37
C ARG A 89 -9.39 -1.49 1.31
N LEU A 90 -8.62 -2.44 0.82
CA LEU A 90 -8.31 -3.69 1.51
C LEU A 90 -6.80 -3.91 1.56
N VAL A 91 -6.26 -4.18 2.73
CA VAL A 91 -4.90 -4.68 2.87
C VAL A 91 -4.89 -6.14 2.46
N LEU A 92 -4.22 -6.46 1.35
CA LEU A 92 -4.14 -7.82 0.82
C LEU A 92 -3.13 -8.67 1.58
N GLY A 93 -2.10 -8.06 2.11
CA GLY A 93 -1.03 -8.72 2.83
C GLY A 93 0.01 -7.76 3.32
N GLN A 94 0.87 -8.27 4.18
CA GLN A 94 2.04 -7.56 4.68
C GLN A 94 3.22 -8.50 4.86
N LYS A 95 4.43 -7.96 4.84
CA LYS A 95 5.66 -8.68 5.18
C LYS A 95 6.54 -7.79 6.05
N LYS A 96 6.98 -8.30 7.18
CA LYS A 96 7.99 -7.65 8.02
C LYS A 96 9.33 -7.64 7.28
N VAL A 97 9.99 -6.50 7.27
CA VAL A 97 11.37 -6.36 6.78
C VAL A 97 12.33 -6.82 7.87
N GLU A 98 13.18 -7.78 7.58
CA GLU A 98 14.05 -8.40 8.59
C GLU A 98 15.41 -7.72 8.69
N GLY A 99 15.82 -7.39 9.92
CA GLY A 99 17.17 -6.97 10.29
C GLY A 99 17.68 -5.76 9.49
N LYS A 100 18.85 -5.94 8.88
CA LYS A 100 19.49 -4.92 8.01
C LYS A 100 19.00 -4.98 6.55
N SER A 101 18.05 -5.89 6.23
CA SER A 101 17.44 -5.94 4.90
C SER A 101 16.57 -4.70 4.68
N ASN A 102 16.32 -4.38 3.43
CA ASN A 102 15.45 -3.29 3.04
C ASN A 102 14.16 -3.86 2.39
N GLU A 103 13.26 -2.99 2.01
CA GLU A 103 11.99 -3.33 1.36
C GLU A 103 12.18 -4.15 0.07
N ILE A 104 13.31 -3.97 -0.62
CA ILE A 104 13.66 -4.70 -1.85
C ILE A 104 13.65 -6.22 -1.65
N THR A 105 14.01 -6.70 -0.46
CA THR A 105 14.01 -8.14 -0.14
C THR A 105 12.64 -8.66 0.28
N ALA A 106 11.82 -7.82 0.90
CA ALA A 106 10.50 -8.20 1.38
C ALA A 106 9.43 -8.20 0.26
N LEU A 107 9.58 -7.29 -0.72
CA LEU A 107 8.64 -7.14 -1.84
C LEU A 107 8.45 -8.44 -2.65
N PRO A 108 9.51 -9.12 -3.14
CA PRO A 108 9.37 -10.36 -3.91
C PRO A 108 8.67 -11.47 -3.11
N GLU A 109 8.93 -11.57 -1.81
CA GLU A 109 8.29 -12.56 -0.95
C GLU A 109 6.80 -12.27 -0.76
N LEU A 110 6.42 -11.00 -0.60
CA LEU A 110 5.03 -10.61 -0.49
C LEU A 110 4.29 -10.83 -1.82
N ILE A 111 4.87 -10.40 -2.95
CA ILE A 111 4.31 -10.63 -4.29
C ILE A 111 4.05 -12.12 -4.55
N LYS A 112 4.99 -12.99 -4.14
CA LYS A 112 4.90 -14.45 -4.34
C LYS A 112 3.64 -15.06 -3.72
N VAL A 113 3.21 -14.61 -2.54
CA VAL A 113 2.09 -15.19 -1.79
C VAL A 113 0.73 -14.59 -2.14
N LEU A 114 0.72 -13.45 -2.84
CA LEU A 114 -0.49 -12.78 -3.30
C LEU A 114 -0.91 -13.32 -4.68
N ASP A 115 -2.20 -13.25 -4.92
CA ASP A 115 -2.79 -13.46 -6.23
C ASP A 115 -3.06 -12.09 -6.84
N LEU A 116 -2.37 -11.77 -7.92
CA LEU A 116 -2.33 -10.44 -8.54
C LEU A 116 -2.76 -10.48 -10.02
N ALA A 117 -3.26 -11.62 -10.49
CA ALA A 117 -3.61 -11.79 -11.90
C ALA A 117 -4.58 -10.70 -12.38
N GLY A 118 -4.23 -10.04 -13.49
CA GLY A 118 -4.99 -8.93 -14.07
C GLY A 118 -4.94 -7.61 -13.30
N CYS A 119 -4.17 -7.51 -12.21
CA CYS A 119 -3.99 -6.27 -11.45
C CYS A 119 -2.88 -5.39 -12.04
N ILE A 120 -2.86 -4.12 -11.63
CA ILE A 120 -1.77 -3.18 -11.92
C ILE A 120 -1.02 -2.94 -10.62
N VAL A 121 0.23 -3.40 -10.53
CA VAL A 121 1.09 -3.22 -9.36
C VAL A 121 1.82 -1.89 -9.47
N THR A 122 1.77 -1.12 -8.39
CA THR A 122 2.52 0.13 -8.26
C THR A 122 3.45 0.07 -7.06
N ILE A 123 4.68 0.54 -7.25
CA ILE A 123 5.72 0.54 -6.21
C ILE A 123 6.49 1.84 -6.31
N ASP A 124 7.01 2.32 -5.17
CA ASP A 124 7.89 3.47 -5.08
C ASP A 124 9.21 3.24 -5.86
N PRO A 125 10.04 4.28 -6.10
CA PRO A 125 11.29 4.12 -6.85
C PRO A 125 12.26 3.10 -6.26
N MET A 126 12.23 2.83 -4.95
CA MET A 126 13.12 1.84 -4.33
C MET A 126 12.83 0.43 -4.84
N GLY A 127 11.56 0.15 -5.13
CA GLY A 127 11.11 -1.11 -5.74
C GLY A 127 11.34 -1.22 -7.25
N CYS A 128 11.95 -0.23 -7.91
CA CYS A 128 12.35 -0.31 -9.32
C CYS A 128 13.56 -1.24 -9.48
N GLN A 129 13.29 -2.55 -9.45
CA GLN A 129 14.27 -3.63 -9.53
C GLN A 129 13.80 -4.71 -10.52
N ARG A 130 14.71 -5.24 -11.33
CA ARG A 130 14.39 -6.23 -12.36
C ARG A 130 13.75 -7.48 -11.82
N GLU A 131 14.24 -7.98 -10.69
CA GLU A 131 13.69 -9.17 -10.03
C GLU A 131 12.27 -8.93 -9.51
N ILE A 132 11.95 -7.72 -9.06
CA ILE A 132 10.60 -7.35 -8.62
C ILE A 132 9.66 -7.31 -9.82
N VAL A 133 10.06 -6.65 -10.92
CA VAL A 133 9.30 -6.61 -12.18
C VAL A 133 9.03 -8.03 -12.68
N LYS A 134 10.06 -8.89 -12.69
CA LYS A 134 9.90 -10.31 -13.08
C LYS A 134 8.85 -11.01 -12.23
N LYS A 135 8.86 -10.82 -10.91
CA LYS A 135 7.87 -11.45 -10.01
C LYS A 135 6.45 -10.94 -10.23
N ILE A 136 6.28 -9.68 -10.61
CA ILE A 136 4.97 -9.12 -10.95
C ILE A 136 4.44 -9.80 -12.22
N ILE A 137 5.25 -9.88 -13.26
CA ILE A 137 4.87 -10.51 -14.53
C ILE A 137 4.61 -12.03 -14.36
N GLU A 138 5.40 -12.73 -13.54
CA GLU A 138 5.14 -14.14 -13.18
C GLU A 138 3.79 -14.36 -12.48
N LYS A 139 3.13 -13.30 -12.01
CA LYS A 139 1.80 -13.28 -11.39
C LYS A 139 0.69 -12.84 -12.35
N ASP A 140 0.97 -12.78 -13.64
CA ASP A 140 0.04 -12.30 -14.66
C ASP A 140 -0.53 -10.89 -14.33
N ALA A 141 0.32 -10.04 -13.74
CA ALA A 141 -0.01 -8.66 -13.37
C ALA A 141 0.81 -7.66 -14.19
N ASP A 142 0.23 -6.48 -14.40
CA ASP A 142 0.91 -5.34 -14.97
C ASP A 142 1.62 -4.51 -13.89
N TYR A 143 2.52 -3.62 -14.33
CA TYR A 143 3.20 -2.70 -13.42
C TYR A 143 3.26 -1.27 -13.93
N VAL A 144 3.27 -0.32 -12.98
CA VAL A 144 3.65 1.08 -13.15
C VAL A 144 4.60 1.44 -12.00
N ILE A 145 5.89 1.59 -12.31
CA ILE A 145 6.93 1.77 -11.29
C ILE A 145 7.68 3.07 -11.56
N ALA A 146 7.81 3.90 -10.52
CA ALA A 146 8.56 5.15 -10.62
C ALA A 146 10.07 4.90 -10.74
N VAL A 147 10.74 5.68 -11.59
CA VAL A 147 12.19 5.61 -11.82
C VAL A 147 12.87 6.83 -11.20
N LYS A 148 13.92 6.61 -10.46
CA LYS A 148 14.77 7.65 -9.87
C LYS A 148 16.26 7.29 -9.99
N ASN A 149 17.12 8.05 -9.30
CA ASN A 149 18.57 7.90 -9.32
C ASN A 149 19.10 6.54 -8.80
N ASN A 150 18.27 5.70 -8.22
CA ASN A 150 18.65 4.31 -7.91
C ASN A 150 18.80 3.43 -9.17
N GLN A 151 18.26 3.89 -10.31
CA GLN A 151 18.45 3.31 -11.65
C GLN A 151 18.93 4.43 -12.61
N PRO A 152 20.16 4.96 -12.47
CA PRO A 152 20.58 6.19 -13.13
C PRO A 152 20.55 6.08 -14.66
N THR A 153 21.05 4.98 -15.21
CA THR A 153 21.05 4.75 -16.67
C THR A 153 19.62 4.71 -17.24
N LEU A 154 18.72 3.99 -16.58
CA LEU A 154 17.32 3.92 -17.00
C LEU A 154 16.64 5.29 -16.89
N TYR A 155 16.90 6.01 -15.81
CA TYR A 155 16.36 7.36 -15.60
C TYR A 155 16.81 8.31 -16.72
N GLU A 156 18.09 8.35 -17.03
CA GLU A 156 18.65 9.20 -18.09
C GLU A 156 18.08 8.84 -19.48
N GLN A 157 17.97 7.55 -19.78
CA GLN A 157 17.39 7.09 -21.06
C GLN A 157 15.92 7.52 -21.19
N VAL A 158 15.11 7.30 -20.16
CA VAL A 158 13.70 7.69 -20.14
C VAL A 158 13.57 9.22 -20.27
N GLU A 159 14.36 9.97 -19.51
CA GLU A 159 14.37 11.44 -19.57
C GLU A 159 14.73 11.95 -20.97
N GLN A 160 15.74 11.36 -21.61
CA GLN A 160 16.16 11.75 -22.96
C GLN A 160 15.05 11.51 -24.01
N VAL A 161 14.37 10.38 -23.94
CA VAL A 161 13.24 10.09 -24.84
C VAL A 161 12.14 11.14 -24.69
N PHE A 162 11.75 11.49 -23.46
CA PHE A 162 10.75 12.55 -23.27
C PHE A 162 11.23 13.94 -23.72
N LYS A 163 12.50 14.29 -23.46
CA LYS A 163 13.08 15.56 -23.95
C LYS A 163 13.05 15.64 -25.48
N GLN A 164 13.37 14.54 -26.18
CA GLN A 164 13.31 14.48 -27.64
C GLN A 164 11.87 14.54 -28.14
N ALA A 165 10.94 13.77 -27.51
CA ALA A 165 9.54 13.77 -27.87
C ALA A 165 8.91 15.17 -27.75
N ILE A 166 9.23 15.91 -26.68
CA ILE A 166 8.74 17.28 -26.50
C ILE A 166 9.30 18.23 -27.57
N ARG A 167 10.60 18.13 -27.89
CA ARG A 167 11.24 18.95 -28.92
C ARG A 167 10.67 18.72 -30.32
N ASN A 168 10.36 17.48 -30.64
CA ASN A 168 9.89 17.07 -31.96
C ASN A 168 8.35 16.96 -32.01
N HIS A 169 7.63 17.55 -31.04
CA HIS A 169 6.18 17.51 -30.96
C HIS A 169 5.58 16.09 -31.05
N GLY A 170 6.34 15.06 -30.63
CA GLY A 170 5.92 13.67 -30.66
C GLY A 170 5.93 13.01 -32.03
N GLU A 171 6.51 13.67 -33.05
CA GLU A 171 6.55 13.14 -34.40
C GLU A 171 7.20 11.75 -34.46
N GLY A 172 6.51 10.81 -35.11
CA GLY A 172 6.99 9.42 -35.23
C GLY A 172 6.86 8.56 -33.98
N LEU A 173 6.32 9.09 -32.88
CA LEU A 173 6.14 8.35 -31.64
C LEU A 173 4.66 8.03 -31.37
N LYS A 174 4.41 6.84 -30.81
CA LYS A 174 3.08 6.46 -30.33
C LYS A 174 2.92 7.01 -28.91
N MET A 175 2.19 8.13 -28.81
CA MET A 175 2.02 8.87 -27.57
C MET A 175 0.54 9.01 -27.20
N SER A 176 0.26 9.05 -25.89
CA SER A 176 -1.01 9.49 -25.31
C SER A 176 -0.78 10.54 -24.23
N SER A 177 -1.77 11.39 -23.99
CA SER A 177 -1.73 12.41 -22.96
C SER A 177 -3.02 12.45 -22.16
N PHE A 178 -2.92 12.81 -20.90
CA PHE A 178 -4.05 13.04 -20.01
C PHE A 178 -3.72 14.18 -19.05
N ASN A 179 -4.68 15.04 -18.76
CA ASN A 179 -4.49 16.18 -17.85
C ASN A 179 -5.52 16.12 -16.73
N SER A 180 -5.10 16.47 -15.52
CA SER A 180 -6.00 16.64 -14.39
C SER A 180 -5.71 17.93 -13.65
N LYS A 181 -6.77 18.57 -13.14
CA LYS A 181 -6.68 19.76 -12.31
C LYS A 181 -7.50 19.56 -11.05
N GLU A 182 -6.88 19.81 -9.91
CA GLU A 182 -7.51 19.69 -8.60
C GLU A 182 -7.35 20.99 -7.81
N LEU A 183 -8.41 21.42 -7.15
CA LEU A 183 -8.37 22.52 -6.19
C LEU A 183 -8.73 21.98 -4.81
N ASN A 184 -7.80 22.04 -3.87
CA ASN A 184 -8.03 21.51 -2.53
C ASN A 184 -7.40 22.44 -1.47
N ARG A 185 -8.23 22.97 -0.58
CA ARG A 185 -7.81 23.82 0.56
C ARG A 185 -6.89 24.97 0.15
N GLY A 186 -7.24 25.68 -0.94
CA GLY A 186 -6.46 26.80 -1.48
C GLY A 186 -5.17 26.41 -2.21
N ARG A 187 -4.95 25.13 -2.44
CA ARG A 187 -3.87 24.58 -3.26
C ARG A 187 -4.44 24.14 -4.60
N GLU A 188 -3.91 24.67 -5.67
CA GLU A 188 -4.17 24.21 -7.03
C GLU A 188 -3.07 23.24 -7.46
N GLU A 189 -3.46 22.09 -7.99
CA GLU A 189 -2.56 21.10 -8.58
C GLU A 189 -3.00 20.76 -9.98
N ILE A 190 -2.10 20.99 -10.94
CA ILE A 190 -2.26 20.61 -12.33
C ILE A 190 -1.27 19.49 -12.60
N ARG A 191 -1.73 18.37 -13.19
CA ARG A 191 -0.87 17.26 -13.57
C ARG A 191 -1.06 16.94 -15.03
N ASN A 192 0.05 16.95 -15.75
CA ASN A 192 0.14 16.58 -17.15
C ASN A 192 0.80 15.20 -17.23
N TYR A 193 0.08 14.22 -17.75
CA TYR A 193 0.54 12.85 -17.94
C TYR A 193 0.83 12.63 -19.41
N LEU A 194 2.00 12.10 -19.71
CA LEU A 194 2.42 11.65 -21.03
C LEU A 194 2.84 10.19 -20.96
N MET A 195 2.47 9.41 -21.94
CA MET A 195 2.88 8.02 -22.09
C MET A 195 3.37 7.78 -23.50
N ILE A 196 4.49 7.07 -23.65
CA ILE A 196 5.10 6.72 -24.94
C ILE A 196 5.30 5.22 -24.96
N SER A 197 4.85 4.56 -26.03
CA SER A 197 5.07 3.14 -26.24
C SER A 197 6.03 2.87 -27.41
N ASP A 198 6.36 1.58 -27.59
CA ASP A 198 7.25 1.08 -28.64
C ASP A 198 8.71 1.58 -28.54
N VAL A 199 9.12 2.03 -27.33
CA VAL A 199 10.48 2.55 -27.03
C VAL A 199 11.39 1.56 -26.32
N SER A 200 10.92 0.33 -26.09
CA SER A 200 11.68 -0.69 -25.34
C SER A 200 13.07 -0.98 -25.95
N VAL A 201 13.19 -0.97 -27.26
CA VAL A 201 14.48 -1.17 -27.97
C VAL A 201 15.48 -0.05 -27.66
N GLN A 202 15.00 1.19 -27.44
CA GLN A 202 15.85 2.34 -27.14
C GLN A 202 16.29 2.35 -25.67
N ILE A 203 15.38 1.95 -24.76
CA ILE A 203 15.55 2.04 -23.31
C ILE A 203 16.14 0.75 -22.72
N ASP A 204 15.74 -0.40 -23.25
CA ASP A 204 16.14 -1.73 -22.80
C ASP A 204 16.51 -2.65 -23.97
N PRO A 205 17.54 -2.32 -24.75
CA PRO A 205 17.92 -3.11 -25.92
C PRO A 205 18.28 -4.57 -25.59
N LEU A 206 18.65 -4.85 -24.34
CA LEU A 206 18.97 -6.18 -23.85
C LEU A 206 17.79 -6.90 -23.21
N LYS A 207 16.58 -6.33 -23.26
CA LYS A 207 15.35 -6.87 -22.68
C LYS A 207 15.48 -7.34 -21.23
N LYS A 208 16.17 -6.53 -20.41
CA LYS A 208 16.41 -6.82 -19.00
C LYS A 208 15.19 -6.52 -18.11
N TRP A 209 14.28 -5.68 -18.59
CA TRP A 209 13.01 -5.33 -17.91
C TRP A 209 11.89 -6.12 -18.57
N GLN A 210 11.36 -7.11 -17.86
CA GLN A 210 10.34 -8.00 -18.41
C GLN A 210 9.07 -7.22 -18.75
N ASN A 211 8.53 -7.41 -19.95
CA ASN A 211 7.33 -6.75 -20.47
C ASN A 211 7.37 -5.21 -20.37
N LEU A 212 8.54 -4.58 -20.50
CA LEU A 212 8.60 -3.13 -20.64
C LEU A 212 8.04 -2.73 -22.01
N THR A 213 6.81 -2.20 -22.02
CA THR A 213 6.10 -1.78 -23.26
C THR A 213 6.06 -0.27 -23.42
N SER A 214 6.01 0.45 -22.31
CA SER A 214 5.84 1.91 -22.33
C SER A 214 6.59 2.59 -21.19
N ILE A 215 6.77 3.89 -21.36
CA ILE A 215 7.29 4.80 -20.35
C ILE A 215 6.29 5.92 -20.10
N GLY A 216 6.26 6.40 -18.87
CA GLY A 216 5.39 7.47 -18.41
C GLY A 216 6.17 8.67 -17.90
N MET A 217 5.62 9.86 -18.09
CA MET A 217 6.07 11.11 -17.46
C MET A 217 4.89 11.82 -16.83
N VAL A 218 5.09 12.34 -15.64
CA VAL A 218 4.13 13.22 -14.97
C VAL A 218 4.82 14.52 -14.62
N GLU A 219 4.29 15.61 -15.15
CA GLU A 219 4.62 16.96 -14.70
C GLU A 219 3.55 17.42 -13.72
N SER A 220 3.93 17.73 -12.52
CA SER A 220 3.04 18.22 -11.46
C SER A 220 3.34 19.68 -11.17
N VAL A 221 2.42 20.58 -11.50
CA VAL A 221 2.47 22.00 -11.17
C VAL A 221 1.60 22.23 -9.94
N ARG A 222 2.21 22.73 -8.88
CA ARG A 222 1.52 23.04 -7.61
C ARG A 222 1.59 24.55 -7.36
N ILE A 223 0.43 25.15 -7.15
CA ILE A 223 0.30 26.57 -6.83
C ILE A 223 -0.29 26.67 -5.42
N LEU A 224 0.45 27.29 -4.50
CA LEU A 224 0.04 27.49 -3.11
C LEU A 224 0.47 28.90 -2.66
N ALA A 225 -0.47 29.71 -2.18
CA ALA A 225 -0.21 31.06 -1.72
C ALA A 225 0.63 31.92 -2.71
N GLY A 226 0.34 31.80 -4.01
CA GLY A 226 1.04 32.53 -5.08
C GLY A 226 2.42 31.97 -5.45
N LYS A 227 2.89 30.91 -4.79
CA LYS A 227 4.15 30.23 -5.14
C LYS A 227 3.86 29.02 -6.04
N THR A 228 4.57 28.92 -7.15
CA THR A 228 4.49 27.81 -8.07
C THR A 228 5.70 26.89 -7.90
N SER A 229 5.46 25.59 -7.82
CA SER A 229 6.49 24.55 -7.89
C SER A 229 6.15 23.56 -8.98
N VAL A 230 7.18 23.08 -9.69
CA VAL A 230 7.03 22.07 -10.76
C VAL A 230 7.90 20.87 -10.38
N GLU A 231 7.33 19.68 -10.50
CA GLU A 231 8.01 18.42 -10.29
C GLU A 231 7.75 17.49 -11.47
N ILE A 232 8.80 16.88 -12.02
CA ILE A 232 8.70 15.88 -13.08
C ILE A 232 9.11 14.53 -12.51
N ARG A 233 8.31 13.50 -12.82
CA ARG A 233 8.57 12.10 -12.44
C ARG A 233 8.44 11.20 -13.66
N TYR A 234 9.32 10.19 -13.73
CA TYR A 234 9.33 9.21 -14.80
C TYR A 234 8.94 7.84 -14.29
N PHE A 235 8.36 7.03 -15.18
CA PHE A 235 7.84 5.70 -14.88
C PHE A 235 8.17 4.73 -16.00
N ILE A 236 8.36 3.47 -15.64
CA ILE A 236 8.33 2.33 -16.57
C ILE A 236 7.04 1.55 -16.36
N SER A 237 6.53 0.94 -17.44
CA SER A 237 5.27 0.23 -17.39
C SER A 237 5.19 -0.91 -18.40
N SER A 238 4.43 -1.95 -18.03
CA SER A 238 3.99 -3.01 -18.95
C SER A 238 2.64 -2.68 -19.62
N LEU A 239 1.97 -1.60 -19.21
CA LEU A 239 0.69 -1.19 -19.80
C LEU A 239 0.87 -0.74 -21.26
N GLU A 240 -0.17 -0.93 -22.04
CA GLU A 240 -0.29 -0.29 -23.36
C GLU A 240 -0.36 1.25 -23.21
N ASN A 241 -0.27 1.96 -24.34
CA ASN A 241 -0.23 3.42 -24.38
C ASN A 241 -1.57 4.05 -23.99
N ASP A 242 -1.78 4.24 -22.71
CA ASP A 242 -2.97 4.86 -22.11
C ASP A 242 -2.55 5.76 -20.93
N ALA A 243 -2.44 7.08 -21.22
CA ALA A 243 -2.05 8.06 -20.20
C ALA A 243 -3.10 8.23 -19.09
N GLN A 244 -4.37 7.91 -19.34
CA GLN A 244 -5.39 7.94 -18.29
C GLN A 244 -5.19 6.79 -17.31
N LYS A 245 -4.95 5.56 -17.76
CA LYS A 245 -4.60 4.44 -16.89
C LYS A 245 -3.31 4.69 -16.12
N LEU A 246 -2.31 5.31 -16.76
CA LEU A 246 -1.09 5.75 -16.06
C LEU A 246 -1.42 6.69 -14.91
N ALA A 247 -2.29 7.70 -15.16
CA ALA A 247 -2.72 8.65 -14.13
C ALA A 247 -3.48 7.96 -12.99
N GLU A 248 -4.38 7.03 -13.29
CA GLU A 248 -5.11 6.24 -12.30
C GLU A 248 -4.15 5.40 -11.45
N ALA A 249 -3.19 4.72 -12.05
CA ALA A 249 -2.19 3.91 -11.36
C ALA A 249 -1.34 4.77 -10.40
N ILE A 250 -0.82 5.90 -10.88
CA ILE A 250 0.00 6.82 -10.07
C ILE A 250 -0.82 7.42 -8.92
N ARG A 251 -2.06 7.82 -9.17
CA ARG A 251 -2.96 8.35 -8.13
C ARG A 251 -3.37 7.26 -7.14
N GLY A 252 -3.60 6.06 -7.64
CA GLY A 252 -3.88 4.88 -6.82
C GLY A 252 -2.74 4.56 -5.87
N HIS A 253 -1.49 4.65 -6.31
CA HIS A 253 -0.33 4.43 -5.45
C HIS A 253 -0.34 5.36 -4.22
N TRP A 254 -0.60 6.66 -4.42
CA TRP A 254 -0.68 7.62 -3.30
C TRP A 254 -1.80 7.34 -2.31
N SER A 255 -2.77 6.51 -2.68
CA SER A 255 -3.86 6.15 -1.77
C SER A 255 -3.39 5.31 -0.59
N ILE A 256 -2.30 4.53 -0.72
CA ILE A 256 -1.76 3.73 0.40
C ILE A 256 -1.30 4.63 1.55
N GLU A 257 -0.63 5.76 1.25
CA GLU A 257 -0.22 6.71 2.27
C GLU A 257 -1.41 7.35 2.98
N ASN A 258 -2.41 7.81 2.22
CA ASN A 258 -3.53 8.56 2.75
C ASN A 258 -4.63 7.67 3.37
N SER A 259 -4.84 6.47 2.82
CA SER A 259 -5.94 5.59 3.22
C SER A 259 -5.52 4.44 4.12
N LEU A 260 -4.23 4.06 4.12
CA LEU A 260 -3.68 3.03 4.99
C LEU A 260 -2.74 3.62 6.04
N HIS A 261 -1.61 4.19 5.65
CA HIS A 261 -0.58 4.63 6.61
C HIS A 261 -1.08 5.73 7.55
N TRP A 262 -1.73 6.76 6.99
CA TRP A 262 -2.33 7.81 7.82
C TRP A 262 -3.41 7.27 8.78
N VAL A 263 -4.21 6.29 8.33
CA VAL A 263 -5.25 5.66 9.17
C VAL A 263 -4.62 4.84 10.29
N LEU A 264 -3.55 4.07 10.01
CA LEU A 264 -2.77 3.37 11.03
C LEU A 264 -2.28 4.32 12.13
N ASP A 265 -1.74 5.48 11.74
CA ASP A 265 -1.18 6.44 12.70
C ASP A 265 -2.25 7.24 13.44
N VAL A 266 -3.25 7.76 12.74
CA VAL A 266 -4.25 8.67 13.32
C VAL A 266 -5.40 7.93 13.98
N ALA A 267 -5.95 6.90 13.31
CA ALA A 267 -7.08 6.16 13.84
C ALA A 267 -6.68 5.02 14.77
N LEU A 268 -5.62 4.28 14.48
CA LEU A 268 -5.18 3.12 15.27
C LEU A 268 -3.96 3.41 16.16
N LYS A 269 -3.42 4.65 16.11
CA LYS A 269 -2.33 5.12 16.98
C LYS A 269 -1.08 4.24 16.90
N GLU A 270 -0.73 3.76 15.68
CA GLU A 270 0.38 2.83 15.50
C GLU A 270 1.70 3.42 15.95
N ASP A 271 2.04 4.63 15.49
CA ASP A 271 3.27 5.33 15.87
C ASP A 271 3.35 5.69 17.36
N ASN A 272 2.21 5.73 18.07
CA ASN A 272 2.18 5.96 19.51
C ASN A 272 2.25 4.64 20.33
N SER A 273 2.22 3.48 19.66
CA SER A 273 2.24 2.18 20.33
C SER A 273 3.59 1.90 20.96
N ARG A 274 3.59 1.59 22.25
CA ARG A 274 4.79 1.17 23.02
C ARG A 274 4.84 -0.32 23.26
N ILE A 275 4.16 -1.10 22.45
CA ILE A 275 4.22 -2.55 22.48
C ILE A 275 5.55 -2.96 21.87
N ARG A 276 6.48 -3.50 22.70
CA ARG A 276 7.87 -3.77 22.31
C ARG A 276 8.32 -5.19 22.64
N LYS A 277 7.56 -5.92 23.46
CA LYS A 277 7.97 -7.22 23.99
C LYS A 277 7.96 -8.28 22.89
N ASP A 278 9.11 -8.92 22.67
CA ASP A 278 9.30 -10.08 21.80
C ASP A 278 8.63 -9.92 20.41
N ARG A 279 7.68 -10.79 20.09
CA ARG A 279 6.95 -10.84 18.80
C ARG A 279 5.69 -9.96 18.78
N ALA A 280 5.30 -9.37 19.91
CA ALA A 280 4.06 -8.61 20.02
C ALA A 280 3.97 -7.45 19.02
N PRO A 281 5.00 -6.64 18.73
CA PRO A 281 4.90 -5.56 17.77
C PRO A 281 4.49 -6.04 16.36
N ALA A 282 5.05 -7.15 15.88
CA ALA A 282 4.72 -7.73 14.58
C ALA A 282 3.28 -8.25 14.55
N ASN A 283 2.84 -8.93 15.60
CA ASN A 283 1.48 -9.44 15.71
C ASN A 283 0.45 -8.32 15.80
N PHE A 284 0.76 -7.21 16.49
CA PHE A 284 -0.12 -6.04 16.52
C PHE A 284 -0.20 -5.28 15.20
N ALA A 285 0.84 -5.34 14.36
CA ALA A 285 0.75 -4.82 12.99
C ALA A 285 -0.28 -5.61 12.17
N VAL A 286 -0.25 -6.96 12.21
CA VAL A 286 -1.26 -7.82 11.58
C VAL A 286 -2.66 -7.50 12.12
N LEU A 287 -2.82 -7.42 13.44
CA LEU A 287 -4.12 -7.13 14.07
C LEU A 287 -4.70 -5.77 13.62
N ARG A 288 -3.85 -4.73 13.45
CA ARG A 288 -4.30 -3.43 12.93
C ARG A 288 -4.79 -3.52 11.49
N HIS A 289 -4.12 -4.31 10.65
CA HIS A 289 -4.56 -4.53 9.27
C HIS A 289 -5.88 -5.29 9.21
N ILE A 290 -6.08 -6.30 10.06
CA ILE A 290 -7.38 -6.97 10.23
C ILE A 290 -8.45 -5.94 10.59
N ALA A 291 -8.21 -5.11 11.60
CA ALA A 291 -9.16 -4.10 12.05
C ALA A 291 -9.50 -3.06 10.96
N ILE A 292 -8.49 -2.61 10.18
CA ILE A 292 -8.73 -1.70 9.04
C ILE A 292 -9.61 -2.38 7.99
N ASN A 293 -9.29 -3.62 7.63
CA ASN A 293 -10.06 -4.36 6.62
C ASN A 293 -11.53 -4.48 7.05
N ILE A 294 -11.80 -4.92 8.28
CA ILE A 294 -13.15 -5.04 8.83
C ILE A 294 -13.89 -3.71 8.75
N ILE A 295 -13.30 -2.65 9.29
CA ILE A 295 -13.94 -1.33 9.36
C ILE A 295 -14.15 -0.72 7.97
N SER A 296 -13.19 -0.93 7.04
CA SER A 296 -13.26 -0.36 5.69
C SER A 296 -14.26 -1.07 4.81
N GLN A 297 -14.43 -2.39 4.98
CA GLN A 297 -15.40 -3.18 4.22
C GLN A 297 -16.85 -2.91 4.65
N ASN A 298 -17.08 -2.54 5.90
CA ASN A 298 -18.42 -2.19 6.35
C ASN A 298 -18.92 -0.92 5.65
N LYS A 299 -20.02 -1.01 4.92
CA LYS A 299 -20.67 0.10 4.17
C LYS A 299 -21.94 0.62 4.81
N SER A 300 -22.39 0.05 5.93
CA SER A 300 -23.65 0.42 6.58
C SER A 300 -23.65 1.86 7.10
N ARG A 301 -22.48 2.40 7.44
CA ARG A 301 -22.33 3.77 7.92
C ARG A 301 -21.32 4.54 7.04
N LYS A 302 -21.76 5.69 6.48
CA LYS A 302 -20.91 6.61 5.73
C LYS A 302 -20.04 7.48 6.66
N LEU A 303 -19.14 6.84 7.40
CA LEU A 303 -18.27 7.47 8.39
C LEU A 303 -16.80 7.18 8.07
N SER A 304 -15.91 8.02 8.61
CA SER A 304 -14.47 7.75 8.56
C SER A 304 -14.09 6.50 9.39
N VAL A 305 -12.97 5.84 9.07
CA VAL A 305 -12.46 4.71 9.88
C VAL A 305 -12.33 5.07 11.35
N ARG A 306 -11.83 6.29 11.64
CA ARG A 306 -11.74 6.81 13.02
C ARG A 306 -13.10 6.88 13.70
N SER A 307 -14.12 7.43 13.02
CA SER A 307 -15.47 7.57 13.57
C SER A 307 -16.15 6.21 13.73
N LYS A 308 -15.98 5.29 12.76
CA LYS A 308 -16.48 3.92 12.86
C LYS A 308 -15.86 3.17 14.03
N ARG A 309 -14.54 3.28 14.22
CA ARG A 309 -13.87 2.70 15.38
C ARG A 309 -14.42 3.25 16.70
N PHE A 310 -14.66 4.56 16.77
CA PHE A 310 -15.24 5.17 17.95
C PHE A 310 -16.69 4.70 18.18
N LEU A 311 -17.50 4.65 17.12
CA LEU A 311 -18.88 4.14 17.20
C LEU A 311 -18.91 2.70 17.73
N ALA A 312 -18.03 1.82 17.23
CA ALA A 312 -17.89 0.45 17.72
C ALA A 312 -17.55 0.36 19.22
N THR A 313 -16.96 1.39 19.83
CA THR A 313 -16.75 1.41 21.29
C THR A 313 -17.99 1.79 22.08
N LEU A 314 -18.99 2.44 21.46
CA LEU A 314 -20.19 2.95 22.10
C LEU A 314 -21.41 2.06 21.84
N ASP A 315 -21.48 1.45 20.66
CA ASP A 315 -22.63 0.74 20.11
C ASP A 315 -22.30 -0.76 19.95
N GLU A 316 -22.98 -1.62 20.73
CA GLU A 316 -22.81 -3.08 20.70
C GLU A 316 -23.39 -3.68 19.42
N GLU A 317 -24.51 -3.17 18.94
CA GLU A 317 -25.15 -3.64 17.71
C GLU A 317 -24.22 -3.39 16.52
N TYR A 318 -23.63 -2.20 16.44
CA TYR A 318 -22.66 -1.89 15.41
C TYR A 318 -21.37 -2.73 15.53
N SER A 319 -20.91 -3.03 16.74
CA SER A 319 -19.78 -3.93 16.97
C SER A 319 -20.09 -5.35 16.49
N THR A 320 -21.30 -5.85 16.74
CA THR A 320 -21.78 -7.15 16.26
C THR A 320 -21.80 -7.18 14.74
N GLU A 321 -22.38 -6.15 14.09
CA GLU A 321 -22.41 -6.00 12.64
C GLU A 321 -20.99 -6.06 12.02
N LEU A 322 -20.02 -5.41 12.65
CA LEU A 322 -18.62 -5.46 12.19
C LEU A 322 -17.99 -6.86 12.29
N LEU A 323 -18.32 -7.61 13.33
CA LEU A 323 -17.80 -8.97 13.53
C LEU A 323 -18.49 -9.98 12.61
N GLU A 324 -19.80 -9.88 12.40
CA GLU A 324 -20.55 -10.76 11.50
C GLU A 324 -20.11 -10.60 10.02
N ALA A 325 -19.68 -9.40 9.63
CA ALA A 325 -19.21 -9.16 8.27
C ALA A 325 -17.90 -9.90 7.90
N ILE A 326 -17.27 -10.59 8.87
CA ILE A 326 -15.97 -11.28 8.70
C ILE A 326 -16.03 -12.78 8.99
N LEU A 327 -17.17 -13.26 9.50
CA LEU A 327 -17.47 -14.67 9.69
C LEU A 327 -18.15 -15.26 8.45
#